data_8fdc74c892a8ae58f72d4cd75c04131d
#
_entry.id   8fdc74c892a8ae58f72d4cd75c04131d
#
_cell.length_a   1.000
_cell.length_b   1.000
_cell.length_c   1.000
_cell.angle_alpha   90.00
_cell.angle_beta   90.00
_cell.angle_gamma   90.00
#
_symmetry.space_group_name_H-M   'P 1'
#
loop_
_entity.id
_entity.type
_entity.pdbx_description
1 polymer ?
#
loop_
_entity_poly.entity_id
_entity_poly.type
_entity_poly.pdbx_seq_one_letter_code
_entity_poly.pdbx_strand_id
1 'polypeptide(L)'
;LYIVGGGDPTIASKDSIAIPHAKLFAQWKSFLDKAGIKKINGKVIGDGRYFDGPIEHDTWSYQDIGTAYGAGGNGLCFYENAQDFRVSAGPSVGSPVNVTVSFPNTPWMRYEYPCRTAPAGTGDQLYLFNSEFLPYAEIRGSFAIDRKPKTEEFSNKFGAYTCAHYFCEYLKS
;
A
#
# COMPACT_ATOMS: atom_id res chain seq x y z
N LEU A 1 -21.28 6.47 1.81
CA LEU A 1 -20.92 6.07 0.47
C LEU A 1 -20.10 4.78 0.52
N TYR A 2 -20.45 3.80 -0.32
CA TYR A 2 -19.68 2.57 -0.49
C TYR A 2 -19.02 2.56 -1.87
N ILE A 3 -17.76 2.10 -1.91
CA ILE A 3 -17.04 1.75 -3.12
C ILE A 3 -16.93 0.24 -3.08
N VAL A 4 -17.70 -0.44 -3.93
CA VAL A 4 -17.73 -1.91 -3.99
C VAL A 4 -16.83 -2.37 -5.11
N GLY A 5 -15.79 -3.11 -4.78
CA GLY A 5 -14.85 -3.65 -5.77
C GLY A 5 -15.37 -4.93 -6.41
N GLY A 6 -15.00 -5.16 -7.67
CA GLY A 6 -15.33 -6.35 -8.47
C GLY A 6 -14.09 -7.15 -8.89
N GLY A 7 -12.93 -6.90 -8.27
CA GLY A 7 -11.69 -7.60 -8.58
C GLY A 7 -10.82 -6.91 -9.64
N ASP A 8 -11.04 -5.62 -9.91
CA ASP A 8 -10.18 -4.85 -10.82
C ASP A 8 -8.83 -4.52 -10.13
N PRO A 9 -7.69 -5.07 -10.60
CA PRO A 9 -6.38 -4.79 -10.02
C PRO A 9 -5.79 -3.47 -10.50
N THR A 10 -6.38 -2.81 -11.50
CA THR A 10 -5.78 -1.65 -12.17
C THR A 10 -6.02 -0.31 -11.48
N ILE A 11 -6.83 -0.27 -10.42
CA ILE A 11 -7.13 0.97 -9.70
C ILE A 11 -5.85 1.56 -9.11
N ALA A 12 -5.43 2.72 -9.61
CA ALA A 12 -4.18 3.40 -9.26
C ALA A 12 -2.90 2.59 -9.52
N SER A 13 -2.96 1.52 -10.31
CA SER A 13 -1.80 0.72 -10.69
C SER A 13 -0.73 1.56 -11.39
N LYS A 14 0.52 1.11 -11.31
CA LYS A 14 1.66 1.67 -12.06
C LYS A 14 1.64 1.28 -13.54
N ASP A 15 0.83 0.28 -13.92
CA ASP A 15 0.77 -0.21 -15.29
C ASP A 15 0.21 0.86 -16.23
N SER A 16 0.75 0.91 -17.44
CA SER A 16 0.34 1.88 -18.47
C SER A 16 -1.10 1.72 -18.96
N ILE A 17 -1.73 0.56 -18.74
CA ILE A 17 -3.15 0.33 -19.02
C ILE A 17 -4.07 0.97 -17.99
N ALA A 18 -3.56 1.29 -16.80
CA ALA A 18 -4.35 1.84 -15.71
C ALA A 18 -4.75 3.28 -15.97
N ILE A 19 -5.98 3.62 -15.62
CA ILE A 19 -6.42 5.02 -15.60
C ILE A 19 -5.79 5.68 -14.37
N PRO A 20 -5.11 6.85 -14.51
CA PRO A 20 -4.61 7.59 -13.35
C PRO A 20 -5.72 7.81 -12.31
N HIS A 21 -5.46 7.51 -11.04
CA HIS A 21 -6.49 7.52 -10.01
C HIS A 21 -7.26 8.84 -9.89
N ALA A 22 -6.59 9.99 -10.11
CA ALA A 22 -7.26 11.29 -10.12
C ALA A 22 -8.31 11.39 -11.23
N LYS A 23 -8.04 10.83 -12.41
CA LYS A 23 -8.98 10.80 -13.53
C LYS A 23 -10.15 9.84 -13.24
N LEU A 24 -9.86 8.68 -12.65
CA LEU A 24 -10.88 7.74 -12.22
C LEU A 24 -11.79 8.35 -11.14
N PHE A 25 -11.22 9.03 -10.15
CA PHE A 25 -11.97 9.70 -9.09
C PHE A 25 -12.83 10.85 -9.63
N ALA A 26 -12.36 11.56 -10.65
CA ALA A 26 -13.17 12.56 -11.34
C ALA A 26 -14.39 11.92 -12.03
N GLN A 27 -14.24 10.76 -12.62
CA GLN A 27 -15.37 10.01 -13.19
C GLN A 27 -16.36 9.58 -12.10
N TRP A 28 -15.88 9.02 -10.98
CA TRP A 28 -16.75 8.64 -9.87
C TRP A 28 -17.49 9.83 -9.27
N LYS A 29 -16.78 10.96 -9.10
CA LYS A 29 -17.44 12.20 -8.67
C LYS A 29 -18.53 12.64 -9.64
N SER A 30 -18.31 12.52 -10.95
CA SER A 30 -19.33 12.89 -11.94
C SER A 30 -20.60 12.03 -11.83
N PHE A 31 -20.47 10.76 -11.43
CA PHE A 31 -21.65 9.92 -11.16
C PHE A 31 -22.42 10.37 -9.93
N LEU A 32 -21.74 10.80 -8.87
CA LEU A 32 -22.38 11.39 -7.69
C LEU A 32 -23.12 12.69 -8.07
N ASP A 33 -22.48 13.54 -8.87
CA ASP A 33 -23.10 14.80 -9.32
C ASP A 33 -24.35 14.56 -10.18
N LYS A 34 -24.30 13.59 -11.11
CA LYS A 34 -25.45 13.19 -11.93
C LYS A 34 -26.58 12.60 -11.10
N ALA A 35 -26.27 11.91 -9.99
CA ALA A 35 -27.24 11.40 -9.05
C ALA A 35 -27.79 12.48 -8.11
N GLY A 36 -27.37 13.73 -8.26
CA GLY A 36 -27.79 14.85 -7.41
C GLY A 36 -27.17 14.89 -6.02
N ILE A 37 -26.15 14.05 -5.76
CA ILE A 37 -25.48 13.96 -4.46
C ILE A 37 -24.47 15.11 -4.35
N LYS A 38 -24.79 16.12 -3.55
CA LYS A 38 -23.95 17.31 -3.33
C LYS A 38 -23.15 17.25 -2.03
N LYS A 39 -23.53 16.38 -1.10
CA LYS A 39 -22.90 16.25 0.21
C LYS A 39 -23.03 14.83 0.74
N ILE A 40 -21.97 14.32 1.32
CA ILE A 40 -21.96 13.03 2.02
C ILE A 40 -21.82 13.31 3.51
N ASN A 41 -22.90 13.09 4.27
CA ASN A 41 -22.90 13.20 5.73
C ASN A 41 -22.62 11.81 6.31
N GLY A 42 -21.32 11.45 6.45
CA GLY A 42 -20.95 10.12 6.94
C GLY A 42 -19.60 9.67 6.40
N LYS A 43 -19.47 8.38 6.14
CA LYS A 43 -18.19 7.75 5.78
C LYS A 43 -18.14 7.38 4.29
N VAL A 44 -16.94 7.36 3.74
CA VAL A 44 -16.62 6.64 2.50
C VAL A 44 -16.01 5.31 2.91
N ILE A 45 -16.57 4.22 2.42
CA ILE A 45 -16.21 2.84 2.80
C ILE A 45 -15.83 2.08 1.55
N GLY A 46 -14.61 1.49 1.56
CA GLY A 46 -14.18 0.53 0.54
C GLY A 46 -14.63 -0.87 0.93
N ASP A 47 -15.32 -1.54 0.03
CA ASP A 47 -15.75 -2.93 0.20
C ASP A 47 -14.99 -3.83 -0.78
N GLY A 48 -14.05 -4.61 -0.25
CA GLY A 48 -13.24 -5.56 -1.01
C GLY A 48 -13.73 -7.00 -0.94
N ARG A 49 -14.90 -7.28 -0.35
CA ARG A 49 -15.43 -8.64 -0.06
C ARG A 49 -16.06 -9.33 -1.28
N TYR A 50 -15.53 -9.09 -2.46
CA TYR A 50 -16.02 -9.74 -3.68
C TYR A 50 -15.62 -11.22 -3.77
N PHE A 51 -14.43 -11.55 -3.25
CA PHE A 51 -13.94 -12.91 -3.15
C PHE A 51 -14.12 -13.43 -1.74
N ASP A 52 -14.48 -14.70 -1.60
CA ASP A 52 -14.56 -15.39 -0.31
C ASP A 52 -13.16 -15.84 0.14
N GLY A 53 -12.94 -15.89 1.44
CA GLY A 53 -11.70 -16.37 2.06
C GLY A 53 -10.70 -15.26 2.40
N PRO A 54 -9.53 -15.66 2.93
CA PRO A 54 -8.47 -14.75 3.30
C PRO A 54 -7.82 -14.13 2.06
N ILE A 55 -7.25 -12.95 2.22
CA ILE A 55 -6.51 -12.28 1.13
C ILE A 55 -5.15 -12.94 0.86
N GLU A 56 -4.65 -13.70 1.82
CA GLU A 56 -3.38 -14.42 1.75
C GLU A 56 -3.65 -15.93 1.67
N HIS A 57 -2.95 -16.61 0.79
CA HIS A 57 -3.07 -18.06 0.69
C HIS A 57 -2.28 -18.73 1.83
N ASP A 58 -2.85 -19.76 2.46
CA ASP A 58 -2.31 -20.44 3.64
C ASP A 58 -0.99 -21.20 3.39
N THR A 59 -0.65 -21.46 2.12
CA THR A 59 0.63 -22.07 1.73
C THR A 59 1.73 -21.05 1.45
N TRP A 60 1.45 -19.75 1.50
CA TRP A 60 2.48 -18.75 1.28
C TRP A 60 3.47 -18.71 2.43
N SER A 61 4.75 -18.52 2.08
CA SER A 61 5.80 -18.36 3.08
C SER A 61 5.56 -17.09 3.91
N TYR A 62 5.73 -17.18 5.22
CA TYR A 62 5.64 -16.03 6.12
C TYR A 62 6.56 -14.86 5.68
N GLN A 63 7.71 -15.19 5.07
CA GLN A 63 8.64 -14.20 4.55
C GLN A 63 8.09 -13.46 3.33
N ASP A 64 7.24 -14.10 2.54
CA ASP A 64 6.72 -13.53 1.30
C ASP A 64 5.48 -12.67 1.52
N ILE A 65 4.74 -12.87 2.63
CA ILE A 65 3.49 -12.17 2.93
C ILE A 65 3.64 -10.65 2.89
N GLY A 66 4.77 -10.13 3.34
CA GLY A 66 5.05 -8.69 3.34
C GLY A 66 5.60 -8.14 2.03
N THR A 67 5.95 -8.99 1.07
CA THR A 67 6.45 -8.56 -0.24
C THR A 67 5.31 -8.11 -1.15
N ALA A 68 5.63 -7.44 -2.25
CA ALA A 68 4.64 -7.12 -3.29
C ALA A 68 3.99 -8.38 -3.87
N TYR A 69 4.71 -9.51 -3.93
CA TYR A 69 4.17 -10.81 -4.38
C TYR A 69 3.11 -11.36 -3.43
N GLY A 70 3.26 -11.10 -2.13
CA GLY A 70 2.31 -11.49 -1.10
C GLY A 70 1.26 -10.42 -0.80
N ALA A 71 1.05 -9.45 -1.67
CA ALA A 71 0.08 -8.38 -1.45
C ALA A 71 -1.34 -8.89 -1.26
N GLY A 72 -1.64 -10.05 -1.83
CA GLY A 72 -2.96 -10.66 -1.77
C GLY A 72 -3.97 -9.97 -2.67
N GLY A 73 -5.02 -10.69 -3.02
CA GLY A 73 -6.11 -10.19 -3.85
C GLY A 73 -7.39 -9.98 -3.06
N ASN A 74 -8.04 -8.86 -3.28
CA ASN A 74 -9.41 -8.65 -2.81
C ASN A 74 -10.26 -7.96 -3.87
N GLY A 75 -11.54 -7.80 -3.64
CA GLY A 75 -12.45 -7.21 -4.62
C GLY A 75 -12.14 -5.76 -4.96
N LEU A 76 -11.54 -4.99 -4.04
CA LEU A 76 -11.18 -3.59 -4.22
C LEU A 76 -9.69 -3.39 -3.92
N CYS A 77 -8.89 -3.55 -4.94
CA CYS A 77 -7.46 -3.25 -4.88
C CYS A 77 -7.21 -1.75 -5.07
N PHE A 78 -6.12 -1.25 -4.53
CA PHE A 78 -5.61 0.08 -4.79
C PHE A 78 -4.08 0.02 -4.87
N TYR A 79 -3.51 0.52 -5.97
CA TYR A 79 -2.08 0.46 -6.22
C TYR A 79 -1.54 -0.98 -6.13
N GLU A 80 -2.30 -1.92 -6.74
CA GLU A 80 -1.99 -3.37 -6.75
C GLU A 80 -1.90 -4.00 -5.34
N ASN A 81 -2.54 -3.38 -4.33
CA ASN A 81 -2.36 -3.71 -2.92
C ASN A 81 -0.89 -3.68 -2.48
N ALA A 82 -0.11 -2.82 -3.09
CA ALA A 82 1.29 -2.56 -2.78
C ALA A 82 1.47 -1.18 -2.16
N GLN A 83 2.67 -0.93 -1.67
CA GLN A 83 3.10 0.36 -1.12
C GLN A 83 4.59 0.55 -1.34
N ASP A 84 4.97 1.72 -1.83
CA ASP A 84 6.35 2.11 -2.04
C ASP A 84 6.94 2.78 -0.81
N PHE A 85 8.17 2.39 -0.48
CA PHE A 85 8.99 2.99 0.55
C PHE A 85 10.31 3.45 -0.04
N ARG A 86 10.69 4.68 0.25
CA ARG A 86 12.03 5.15 -0.10
C ARG A 86 13.00 4.74 0.99
N VAL A 87 14.06 4.04 0.62
CA VAL A 87 15.05 3.51 1.55
C VAL A 87 16.45 3.97 1.20
N SER A 88 17.27 4.22 2.24
CA SER A 88 18.70 4.51 2.09
C SER A 88 19.46 4.08 3.35
N ALA A 89 20.74 3.76 3.17
CA ALA A 89 21.61 3.49 4.31
C ALA A 89 21.67 4.69 5.26
N GLY A 90 21.86 4.42 6.53
CA GLY A 90 22.24 5.41 7.52
C GLY A 90 23.73 5.78 7.44
N PRO A 91 24.22 6.65 8.31
CA PRO A 91 25.56 7.24 8.21
C PRO A 91 26.72 6.26 8.49
N SER A 92 26.46 5.13 9.14
CA SER A 92 27.47 4.14 9.50
C SER A 92 26.87 2.74 9.61
N VAL A 93 27.71 1.71 9.52
CA VAL A 93 27.29 0.33 9.80
C VAL A 93 26.73 0.24 11.23
N GLY A 94 25.58 -0.43 11.36
CA GLY A 94 24.82 -0.55 12.61
C GLY A 94 23.82 0.57 12.87
N SER A 95 23.93 1.73 12.19
CA SER A 95 22.92 2.80 12.31
C SER A 95 21.58 2.40 11.70
N PRO A 96 20.47 3.02 12.12
CA PRO A 96 19.18 2.79 11.47
C PRO A 96 19.22 3.06 9.97
N VAL A 97 18.48 2.27 9.21
CA VAL A 97 18.17 2.56 7.80
C VAL A 97 17.15 3.70 7.76
N ASN A 98 17.34 4.65 6.84
CA ASN A 98 16.34 5.69 6.59
C ASN A 98 15.24 5.09 5.73
N VAL A 99 14.01 5.11 6.26
CA VAL A 99 12.83 4.59 5.58
C VAL A 99 11.73 5.64 5.62
N THR A 100 11.10 5.89 4.49
CA THR A 100 9.94 6.78 4.40
C THR A 100 8.89 6.20 3.47
N VAL A 101 7.62 6.25 3.87
CA VAL A 101 6.50 5.92 2.98
C VAL A 101 6.49 6.90 1.81
N SER A 102 6.37 6.37 0.60
CA SER A 102 6.29 7.17 -0.63
C SER A 102 4.85 7.22 -1.16
N PHE A 103 4.30 6.08 -1.59
CA PHE A 103 2.92 5.99 -2.09
C PHE A 103 2.40 4.55 -2.04
N PRO A 104 1.10 4.35 -1.76
CA PRO A 104 0.17 5.32 -1.18
C PRO A 104 0.52 5.67 0.27
N ASN A 105 0.20 6.90 0.70
CA ASN A 105 0.30 7.26 2.10
C ASN A 105 -0.86 6.65 2.89
N THR A 106 -0.55 6.02 4.02
CA THR A 106 -1.49 5.29 4.87
C THR A 106 -1.41 5.80 6.31
N PRO A 107 -1.97 7.00 6.60
CA PRO A 107 -1.75 7.70 7.87
C PRO A 107 -2.34 6.97 9.10
N TRP A 108 -3.18 5.97 8.88
CA TRP A 108 -3.72 5.11 9.94
C TRP A 108 -2.79 3.96 10.32
N MET A 109 -1.75 3.69 9.51
CA MET A 109 -0.79 2.63 9.77
C MET A 109 0.30 3.11 10.73
N ARG A 110 0.67 2.24 11.65
CA ARG A 110 1.88 2.39 12.46
C ARG A 110 2.99 1.55 11.84
N TYR A 111 4.10 2.21 11.55
CA TYR A 111 5.30 1.55 11.02
C TYR A 111 6.43 1.57 12.04
N GLU A 112 7.16 0.47 12.14
CA GLU A 112 8.44 0.39 12.85
C GLU A 112 9.53 -0.09 11.89
N TYR A 113 10.74 0.42 12.10
CA TYR A 113 11.88 0.18 11.21
C TYR A 113 13.09 -0.35 11.98
N PRO A 114 13.02 -1.58 12.57
CA PRO A 114 14.14 -2.19 13.26
C PRO A 114 15.30 -2.63 12.35
N CYS A 115 15.29 -2.23 11.08
CA CYS A 115 16.35 -2.52 10.10
C CYS A 115 17.61 -1.68 10.34
N ARG A 116 18.76 -2.23 9.95
CA ARG A 116 20.08 -1.62 10.20
C ARG A 116 20.92 -1.54 8.94
N THR A 117 21.77 -0.51 8.90
CA THR A 117 22.80 -0.36 7.88
C THR A 117 23.85 -1.45 8.03
N ALA A 118 24.10 -2.19 6.95
CA ALA A 118 25.04 -3.31 6.89
C ALA A 118 26.35 -2.93 6.20
N PRO A 119 27.41 -3.73 6.35
CA PRO A 119 28.66 -3.52 5.63
C PRO A 119 28.49 -3.45 4.11
N ALA A 120 29.42 -2.79 3.44
CA ALA A 120 29.48 -2.76 1.98
C ALA A 120 29.50 -4.17 1.38
N GLY A 121 28.85 -4.36 0.25
CA GLY A 121 28.77 -5.62 -0.48
C GLY A 121 27.76 -6.64 0.07
N THR A 122 27.08 -6.39 1.20
CA THR A 122 26.09 -7.34 1.76
C THR A 122 24.72 -7.24 1.07
N GLY A 123 24.54 -6.25 0.21
CA GLY A 123 23.31 -6.11 -0.55
C GLY A 123 22.17 -5.49 0.26
N ASP A 124 20.99 -5.98 0.01
CA ASP A 124 19.73 -5.47 0.51
C ASP A 124 18.86 -6.69 0.92
N GLN A 125 18.48 -6.70 2.16
CA GLN A 125 17.82 -7.80 2.87
C GLN A 125 16.66 -7.22 3.70
N LEU A 126 15.85 -6.34 3.08
CA LEU A 126 14.71 -5.73 3.74
C LEU A 126 13.44 -6.55 3.52
N TYR A 127 12.71 -6.79 4.60
CA TYR A 127 11.46 -7.53 4.59
C TYR A 127 10.42 -6.77 5.41
N LEU A 128 9.24 -6.60 4.86
CA LEU A 128 8.10 -6.05 5.60
C LEU A 128 7.27 -7.20 6.19
N PHE A 129 6.84 -7.00 7.41
CA PHE A 129 5.92 -7.90 8.11
C PHE A 129 4.67 -7.12 8.50
N ASN A 130 3.53 -7.52 7.98
CA ASN A 130 2.22 -6.94 8.24
C ASN A 130 1.14 -8.03 8.20
N SER A 131 -0.10 -7.67 8.52
CA SER A 131 -1.26 -8.54 8.40
C SER A 131 -2.51 -7.74 8.06
N GLU A 132 -3.55 -8.42 7.62
CA GLU A 132 -4.87 -7.82 7.38
C GLU A 132 -5.64 -7.48 8.67
N PHE A 133 -5.17 -7.96 9.83
CA PHE A 133 -5.88 -7.83 11.10
C PHE A 133 -5.51 -6.59 11.90
N LEU A 134 -4.32 -6.02 11.67
CA LEU A 134 -3.83 -4.88 12.45
C LEU A 134 -3.21 -3.83 11.54
N PRO A 135 -3.48 -2.53 11.79
CA PRO A 135 -2.84 -1.43 11.07
C PRO A 135 -1.41 -1.19 11.56
N TYR A 136 -0.59 -2.22 11.54
CA TYR A 136 0.78 -2.24 12.01
C TYR A 136 1.68 -2.99 11.04
N ALA A 137 2.88 -2.49 10.82
CA ALA A 137 3.89 -3.15 10.00
C ALA A 137 5.31 -2.88 10.52
N GLU A 138 6.20 -3.83 10.32
CA GLU A 138 7.63 -3.69 10.59
C GLU A 138 8.46 -3.94 9.33
N ILE A 139 9.44 -3.08 9.06
CA ILE A 139 10.49 -3.36 8.07
C ILE A 139 11.73 -3.81 8.84
N ARG A 140 12.08 -5.09 8.68
CA ARG A 140 13.21 -5.76 9.32
C ARG A 140 14.33 -5.99 8.33
N GLY A 141 15.51 -6.33 8.87
CA GLY A 141 16.65 -6.73 8.07
C GLY A 141 17.72 -5.67 7.93
N SER A 142 18.37 -5.61 6.76
CA SER A 142 19.52 -4.74 6.57
C SER A 142 19.63 -4.16 5.17
N PHE A 143 20.33 -3.03 5.06
CA PHE A 143 20.60 -2.35 3.80
C PHE A 143 22.07 -1.92 3.78
N ALA A 144 22.84 -2.38 2.78
CA ALA A 144 24.29 -2.12 2.75
C ALA A 144 24.62 -0.64 2.56
N ILE A 145 25.68 -0.20 3.22
CA ILE A 145 26.10 1.20 3.25
C ILE A 145 26.50 1.75 1.87
N ASP A 146 26.95 0.88 0.95
CA ASP A 146 27.34 1.24 -0.40
C ASP A 146 26.18 1.22 -1.42
N ARG A 147 24.98 0.85 -0.98
CA ARG A 147 23.80 0.87 -1.85
C ARG A 147 23.28 2.28 -2.06
N LYS A 148 22.95 2.61 -3.31
CA LYS A 148 22.25 3.85 -3.63
C LYS A 148 20.84 3.82 -3.05
N PRO A 149 20.30 4.98 -2.65
CA PRO A 149 18.90 5.08 -2.29
C PRO A 149 18.00 4.50 -3.37
N LYS A 150 16.98 3.74 -2.97
CA LYS A 150 16.03 3.11 -3.90
C LYS A 150 14.60 3.15 -3.35
N THR A 151 13.66 2.80 -4.20
CA THR A 151 12.30 2.48 -3.80
C THR A 151 12.17 0.98 -3.61
N GLU A 152 11.66 0.58 -2.45
CA GLU A 152 11.22 -0.79 -2.15
C GLU A 152 9.71 -0.86 -2.21
N GLU A 153 9.21 -1.94 -2.77
CA GLU A 153 7.80 -2.20 -2.86
C GLU A 153 7.42 -3.35 -1.93
N PHE A 154 6.46 -3.08 -1.05
CA PHE A 154 5.94 -4.05 -0.09
C PHE A 154 4.41 -4.15 -0.18
N SER A 155 3.83 -5.16 0.46
CA SER A 155 2.38 -5.34 0.47
C SER A 155 1.67 -4.29 1.32
N ASN A 156 0.49 -3.89 0.86
CA ASN A 156 -0.50 -3.11 1.61
C ASN A 156 -1.76 -3.96 1.81
N LYS A 157 -1.99 -4.45 3.01
CA LYS A 157 -3.15 -5.31 3.33
C LYS A 157 -4.49 -4.56 3.39
N PHE A 158 -4.46 -3.24 3.30
CA PHE A 158 -5.62 -2.35 3.44
C PHE A 158 -5.99 -1.65 2.13
N GLY A 159 -5.86 -2.32 0.97
CA GLY A 159 -6.11 -1.73 -0.34
C GLY A 159 -7.49 -1.10 -0.48
N ALA A 160 -8.55 -1.78 -0.03
CA ALA A 160 -9.92 -1.26 -0.06
C ALA A 160 -10.08 0.00 0.82
N TYR A 161 -9.48 -0.01 2.01
CA TYR A 161 -9.49 1.16 2.90
C TYR A 161 -8.67 2.31 2.30
N THR A 162 -7.53 2.00 1.68
CA THR A 162 -6.68 2.97 0.99
C THR A 162 -7.42 3.64 -0.15
N CYS A 163 -8.13 2.87 -0.98
CA CYS A 163 -8.98 3.41 -2.06
C CYS A 163 -10.03 4.39 -1.52
N ALA A 164 -10.75 3.98 -0.47
CA ALA A 164 -11.77 4.82 0.16
C ALA A 164 -11.18 6.10 0.76
N HIS A 165 -10.01 6.01 1.41
CA HIS A 165 -9.30 7.16 1.95
C HIS A 165 -8.94 8.16 0.86
N TYR A 166 -8.26 7.71 -0.20
CA TYR A 166 -7.87 8.60 -1.30
C TYR A 166 -9.07 9.23 -2.02
N PHE A 167 -10.15 8.47 -2.21
CA PHE A 167 -11.37 9.05 -2.79
C PHE A 167 -12.03 10.05 -1.83
N CYS A 168 -12.02 9.79 -0.53
CA CYS A 168 -12.51 10.73 0.48
C CYS A 168 -11.73 12.05 0.45
N GLU A 169 -10.40 11.98 0.39
CA GLU A 169 -9.55 13.18 0.28
C GLU A 169 -9.79 13.92 -1.04
N TYR A 170 -9.96 13.20 -2.15
CA TYR A 170 -10.33 13.78 -3.43
C TYR A 170 -11.67 14.54 -3.40
N LEU A 171 -12.65 14.03 -2.64
CA LEU A 171 -13.95 14.71 -2.51
C LEU A 171 -13.91 15.97 -1.62
N LYS A 172 -12.87 16.12 -0.81
CA LYS A 172 -12.65 17.30 0.04
C LYS A 172 -11.85 18.41 -0.66
N SER A 173 -11.08 18.08 -1.69
CA SER A 173 -10.29 19.05 -2.48
C SER A 173 -11.15 19.81 -3.49
#